data_64197e4a4f0dce057466648bb912948e
#
_entry.id   64197e4a4f0dce057466648bb912948e
#
_cell.length_a   1.000
_cell.length_b   1.000
_cell.length_c   1.000
_cell.angle_alpha   90.00
_cell.angle_beta   90.00
_cell.angle_gamma   90.00
#
_symmetry.space_group_name_H-M   'P 1'
#
loop_
_entity.id
_entity.type
_entity.pdbx_description
1 polymer ?
#
loop_
_entity_poly.entity_id
_entity_poly.type
_entity_poly.pdbx_seq_one_letter_code
_entity_poly.pdbx_strand_id
1 'polypeptide(L)'
;MENLILGFLTGGSLILAIGPQNLFVIEQSLKKNFIFTITSICAVSDVLLIFLGIFIYNFFDFIFWEVEVILNIILVLFLTKFIKDKIDEFKARYKIKNIKKSKNLKNIIFKTLGFTYLNPHVYSDTVFILGKLSKNFKLEDKFYFALGASFASIIFFYSLGYMSSMFAGFIKKKSTWKYINTFIITFMSILVIYISYDTYARVFP
;
A
#
# COMPACT_ATOMS: atom_id res chain seq x y z
N MET A 1 8.18 23.56 -14.52
CA MET A 1 6.72 23.28 -14.52
C MET A 1 6.41 21.95 -15.19
N GLU A 2 6.97 21.62 -16.36
CA GLU A 2 6.77 20.35 -17.06
C GLU A 2 7.10 19.12 -16.19
N ASN A 3 8.22 19.13 -15.50
CA ASN A 3 8.64 18.02 -14.64
C ASN A 3 7.74 17.82 -13.40
N LEU A 4 7.06 18.86 -12.90
CA LEU A 4 6.06 18.71 -11.85
C LEU A 4 4.83 17.97 -12.39
N ILE A 5 4.33 18.33 -13.56
CA ILE A 5 3.19 17.64 -14.21
C ILE A 5 3.57 16.21 -14.55
N LEU A 6 4.78 16.00 -15.10
CA LEU A 6 5.29 14.68 -15.41
C LEU A 6 5.37 13.80 -14.15
N GLY A 7 5.91 14.33 -13.05
CA GLY A 7 5.96 13.63 -11.78
C GLY A 7 4.57 13.28 -11.24
N PHE A 8 3.63 14.21 -11.33
CA PHE A 8 2.25 14.00 -10.90
C PHE A 8 1.56 12.89 -11.70
N LEU A 9 1.68 12.92 -13.03
CA LEU A 9 1.07 11.90 -13.90
C LEU A 9 1.73 10.53 -13.72
N THR A 10 3.06 10.48 -13.67
CA THR A 10 3.80 9.24 -13.51
C THR A 10 3.56 8.63 -12.13
N GLY A 11 3.73 9.42 -11.06
CA GLY A 11 3.46 8.96 -9.69
C GLY A 11 2.02 8.52 -9.53
N GLY A 12 1.06 9.30 -10.04
CA GLY A 12 -0.36 8.96 -10.00
C GLY A 12 -0.68 7.64 -10.73
N SER A 13 -0.09 7.41 -11.91
CA SER A 13 -0.33 6.15 -12.65
C SER A 13 0.19 4.92 -11.92
N LEU A 14 1.34 5.01 -11.25
CA LEU A 14 1.92 3.91 -10.48
C LEU A 14 1.08 3.59 -9.23
N ILE A 15 0.67 4.61 -8.47
CA ILE A 15 -0.08 4.43 -7.22
C ILE A 15 -1.50 3.91 -7.45
N LEU A 16 -2.09 4.11 -8.65
CA LEU A 16 -3.41 3.57 -9.00
C LEU A 16 -3.47 2.04 -9.00
N ALA A 17 -2.35 1.36 -9.09
CA ALA A 17 -2.29 -0.10 -9.00
C ALA A 17 -2.79 -0.58 -7.63
N ILE A 18 -3.82 -1.45 -7.63
CA ILE A 18 -4.43 -1.95 -6.39
C ILE A 18 -3.51 -3.01 -5.78
N GLY A 19 -2.80 -2.62 -4.71
CA GLY A 19 -1.97 -3.51 -3.91
C GLY A 19 -2.54 -3.78 -2.51
N PRO A 20 -1.81 -4.56 -1.69
CA PRO A 20 -2.20 -4.87 -0.31
C PRO A 20 -2.43 -3.63 0.54
N GLN A 21 -1.60 -2.59 0.39
CA GLN A 21 -1.70 -1.33 1.11
C GLN A 21 -3.01 -0.61 0.79
N ASN A 22 -3.34 -0.43 -0.50
CA ASN A 22 -4.55 0.25 -0.93
C ASN A 22 -5.81 -0.48 -0.44
N LEU A 23 -5.79 -1.82 -0.50
CA LEU A 23 -6.90 -2.64 -0.02
C LEU A 23 -7.10 -2.52 1.50
N PHE A 24 -6.00 -2.43 2.27
CA PHE A 24 -6.07 -2.17 3.71
C PHE A 24 -6.65 -0.79 4.02
N VAL A 25 -6.23 0.26 3.28
CA VAL A 25 -6.80 1.62 3.42
C VAL A 25 -8.30 1.60 3.16
N ILE A 26 -8.76 0.99 2.06
CA ILE A 26 -10.18 0.85 1.71
C ILE A 26 -10.93 0.14 2.85
N GLU A 27 -10.43 -0.98 3.33
CA GLU A 27 -11.07 -1.75 4.39
C GLU A 27 -11.26 -0.96 5.68
N GLN A 28 -10.19 -0.29 6.14
CA GLN A 28 -10.27 0.49 7.38
C GLN A 28 -11.16 1.72 7.22
N SER A 29 -11.14 2.34 6.04
CA SER A 29 -11.99 3.48 5.71
C SER A 29 -13.47 3.11 5.67
N LEU A 30 -13.82 1.96 5.08
CA LEU A 30 -15.17 1.41 5.14
C LEU A 30 -15.64 1.16 6.58
N LYS A 31 -14.73 0.78 7.49
CA LYS A 31 -15.02 0.64 8.93
C LYS A 31 -15.08 1.97 9.67
N LYS A 32 -14.74 3.08 9.03
CA LYS A 32 -14.55 4.41 9.64
C LYS A 32 -13.53 4.37 10.79
N ASN A 33 -12.44 3.61 10.62
CA ASN A 33 -11.36 3.46 11.60
C ASN A 33 -10.20 4.37 11.27
N PHE A 34 -9.92 5.38 12.08
CA PHE A 34 -8.70 6.21 12.02
C PHE A 34 -8.28 6.61 10.60
N ILE A 35 -9.23 7.00 9.74
CA ILE A 35 -9.02 7.27 8.31
C ILE A 35 -7.88 8.26 8.11
N PHE A 36 -7.94 9.43 8.78
CA PHE A 36 -6.92 10.45 8.68
C PHE A 36 -5.53 9.91 9.02
N THR A 37 -5.40 9.17 10.13
CA THR A 37 -4.11 8.61 10.56
C THR A 37 -3.54 7.64 9.53
N ILE A 38 -4.36 6.74 8.99
CA ILE A 38 -3.95 5.74 8.01
C ILE A 38 -3.50 6.42 6.72
N THR A 39 -4.32 7.33 6.17
CA THR A 39 -4.02 8.03 4.92
C THR A 39 -2.80 8.92 5.07
N SER A 40 -2.62 9.58 6.22
CA SER A 40 -1.42 10.39 6.50
C SER A 40 -0.16 9.53 6.57
N ILE A 41 -0.20 8.37 7.24
CA ILE A 41 0.96 7.49 7.31
C ILE A 41 1.34 7.00 5.91
N CYS A 42 0.38 6.54 5.10
CA CYS A 42 0.64 6.11 3.74
C CYS A 42 1.23 7.25 2.90
N ALA A 43 0.59 8.42 2.88
CA ALA A 43 1.02 9.58 2.09
C ALA A 43 2.41 10.08 2.51
N VAL A 44 2.68 10.22 3.81
CA VAL A 44 3.99 10.67 4.31
C VAL A 44 5.08 9.64 4.00
N SER A 45 4.78 8.35 4.17
CA SER A 45 5.73 7.29 3.81
C SER A 45 6.08 7.30 2.32
N ASP A 46 5.09 7.46 1.45
CA ASP A 46 5.33 7.57 0.01
C ASP A 46 6.17 8.80 -0.34
N VAL A 47 5.84 9.97 0.22
CA VAL A 47 6.64 11.19 0.03
C VAL A 47 8.10 10.94 0.38
N LEU A 48 8.37 10.33 1.55
CA LEU A 48 9.73 10.01 1.98
C LEU A 48 10.42 9.06 1.01
N LEU A 49 9.74 8.00 0.56
CA LEU A 49 10.30 7.00 -0.36
C LEU A 49 10.51 7.58 -1.77
N ILE A 50 9.61 8.44 -2.26
CA ILE A 50 9.76 9.14 -3.54
C ILE A 50 11.01 10.02 -3.54
N PHE A 51 11.20 10.85 -2.49
CA PHE A 51 12.40 11.67 -2.38
C PHE A 51 13.66 10.80 -2.25
N LEU A 52 13.63 9.77 -1.42
CA LEU A 52 14.73 8.81 -1.30
C LEU A 52 15.08 8.20 -2.67
N GLY A 53 14.07 7.70 -3.40
CA GLY A 53 14.28 7.08 -4.70
C GLY A 53 14.88 8.03 -5.71
N ILE A 54 14.31 9.22 -5.88
CA ILE A 54 14.74 10.18 -6.90
C ILE A 54 16.16 10.73 -6.64
N PHE A 55 16.55 10.92 -5.37
CA PHE A 55 17.85 11.50 -5.03
C PHE A 55 18.94 10.46 -4.76
N ILE A 56 18.58 9.25 -4.32
CA ILE A 56 19.56 8.24 -3.86
C ILE A 56 19.53 6.98 -4.75
N TYR A 57 18.78 6.96 -5.87
CA TYR A 57 18.62 5.82 -6.76
C TYR A 57 19.94 5.10 -7.10
N ASN A 58 20.98 5.86 -7.44
CA ASN A 58 22.25 5.30 -7.87
C ASN A 58 22.96 4.44 -6.81
N PHE A 59 22.62 4.61 -5.52
CA PHE A 59 23.18 3.82 -4.43
C PHE A 59 22.42 2.50 -4.21
N PHE A 60 21.18 2.39 -4.70
CA PHE A 60 20.32 1.22 -4.47
C PHE A 60 20.22 0.29 -5.68
N ASP A 61 20.62 0.74 -6.88
CA ASP A 61 20.40 0.02 -8.14
C ASP A 61 20.96 -1.41 -8.14
N PHE A 62 22.08 -1.65 -7.44
CA PHE A 62 22.75 -2.96 -7.44
C PHE A 62 22.35 -3.90 -6.28
N ILE A 63 21.72 -3.39 -5.21
CA ILE A 63 21.35 -4.20 -4.01
C ILE A 63 19.86 -4.60 -4.06
N PHE A 64 19.13 -4.08 -5.02
CA PHE A 64 17.67 -4.19 -5.03
C PHE A 64 17.16 -5.62 -5.04
N TRP A 65 17.81 -6.51 -5.78
CA TRP A 65 17.35 -7.87 -5.95
C TRP A 65 17.31 -8.65 -4.62
N GLU A 66 18.38 -8.57 -3.85
CA GLU A 66 18.48 -9.25 -2.56
C GLU A 66 17.49 -8.67 -1.55
N VAL A 67 17.36 -7.35 -1.54
CA VAL A 67 16.41 -6.65 -0.66
C VAL A 67 14.98 -6.99 -1.04
N GLU A 68 14.65 -7.05 -2.32
CA GLU A 68 13.32 -7.42 -2.83
C GLU A 68 12.93 -8.84 -2.40
N VAL A 69 13.84 -9.82 -2.51
CA VAL A 69 13.60 -11.20 -2.09
C VAL A 69 13.31 -11.27 -0.58
N ILE A 70 14.11 -10.59 0.24
CA ILE A 70 13.91 -10.56 1.69
C ILE A 70 12.56 -9.92 2.04
N LEU A 71 12.24 -8.79 1.42
CA LEU A 71 10.97 -8.09 1.64
C LEU A 71 9.78 -8.93 1.20
N ASN A 72 9.87 -9.65 0.08
CA ASN A 72 8.83 -10.56 -0.38
C ASN A 72 8.54 -11.68 0.64
N ILE A 73 9.60 -12.30 1.20
CA ILE A 73 9.45 -13.34 2.22
C ILE A 73 8.75 -12.77 3.47
N ILE A 74 9.20 -11.61 3.95
CA ILE A 74 8.60 -10.95 5.12
C ILE A 74 7.15 -10.56 4.83
N LEU A 75 6.87 -10.03 3.63
CA LEU A 75 5.51 -9.67 3.22
C LEU A 75 4.59 -10.89 3.17
N VAL A 76 5.03 -12.02 2.60
CA VAL A 76 4.26 -13.27 2.56
C VAL A 76 3.89 -13.73 3.97
N LEU A 77 4.83 -13.71 4.92
CA LEU A 77 4.57 -14.04 6.32
C LEU A 77 3.56 -13.08 6.96
N PHE A 78 3.72 -11.78 6.71
CA PHE A 78 2.83 -10.73 7.22
C PHE A 78 1.40 -10.88 6.66
N LEU A 79 1.26 -11.06 5.32
CA LEU A 79 -0.03 -11.26 4.67
C LEU A 79 -0.72 -12.55 5.14
N THR A 80 0.02 -13.63 5.29
CA THR A 80 -0.51 -14.91 5.78
C THR A 80 -1.08 -14.76 7.20
N LYS A 81 -0.34 -14.07 8.09
CA LYS A 81 -0.84 -13.73 9.42
C LYS A 81 -2.09 -12.84 9.36
N PHE A 82 -2.08 -11.82 8.50
CA PHE A 82 -3.22 -10.93 8.32
C PHE A 82 -4.46 -11.70 7.82
N ILE A 83 -4.31 -12.60 6.83
CA ILE A 83 -5.39 -13.44 6.31
C ILE A 83 -5.95 -14.33 7.43
N LYS A 84 -5.08 -14.96 8.23
CA LYS A 84 -5.50 -15.79 9.38
C LYS A 84 -6.32 -14.97 10.37
N ASP A 85 -5.81 -13.81 10.81
CA ASP A 85 -6.54 -12.90 11.71
C ASP A 85 -7.92 -12.51 11.14
N LYS A 86 -8.00 -12.32 9.83
CA LYS A 86 -9.24 -12.00 9.11
C LYS A 86 -10.23 -13.15 9.11
N ILE A 87 -9.77 -14.36 8.85
CA ILE A 87 -10.62 -15.56 8.86
C ILE A 87 -11.15 -15.79 10.27
N ASP A 88 -10.33 -15.62 11.30
CA ASP A 88 -10.73 -15.77 12.69
C ASP A 88 -11.75 -14.69 13.10
N GLU A 89 -11.51 -13.43 12.70
CA GLU A 89 -12.50 -12.34 12.88
C GLU A 89 -13.81 -12.66 12.16
N PHE A 90 -13.77 -13.19 10.97
CA PHE A 90 -14.94 -13.57 10.19
C PHE A 90 -15.73 -14.69 10.87
N LYS A 91 -15.07 -15.75 11.36
CA LYS A 91 -15.70 -16.84 12.11
C LYS A 91 -16.31 -16.36 13.43
N ALA A 92 -15.60 -15.51 14.17
CA ALA A 92 -16.08 -14.96 15.45
C ALA A 92 -17.32 -14.06 15.27
N ARG A 93 -17.39 -13.28 14.18
CA ARG A 93 -18.53 -12.40 13.87
C ARG A 93 -19.82 -13.12 13.49
N TYR A 94 -19.73 -14.36 13.03
CA TYR A 94 -20.94 -15.19 12.85
C TYR A 94 -21.72 -15.36 14.18
N LYS A 95 -21.02 -15.19 15.32
CA LYS A 95 -21.61 -15.25 16.70
C LYS A 95 -22.00 -13.88 17.28
N ILE A 96 -21.54 -12.75 16.73
CA ILE A 96 -21.73 -11.42 17.35
C ILE A 96 -22.30 -10.41 16.32
N LYS A 97 -23.40 -9.72 16.72
CA LYS A 97 -24.23 -8.83 15.88
C LYS A 97 -23.62 -7.49 15.42
N ASN A 98 -22.43 -7.07 15.88
CA ASN A 98 -21.90 -5.71 15.63
C ASN A 98 -20.50 -5.69 15.01
N ILE A 99 -20.33 -4.86 13.96
CA ILE A 99 -19.02 -4.48 13.40
C ILE A 99 -18.27 -3.66 14.46
N LYS A 100 -17.35 -4.28 15.19
CA LYS A 100 -16.52 -3.54 16.15
C LYS A 100 -15.46 -2.73 15.41
N LYS A 101 -15.47 -1.41 15.60
CA LYS A 101 -14.32 -0.56 15.27
C LYS A 101 -13.13 -1.05 16.10
N SER A 102 -11.95 -1.08 15.50
CA SER A 102 -10.74 -1.30 16.31
C SER A 102 -10.57 -0.13 17.26
N LYS A 103 -10.50 -0.41 18.56
CA LYS A 103 -10.23 0.62 19.57
C LYS A 103 -8.74 0.88 19.77
N ASN A 104 -7.88 0.08 19.13
CA ASN A 104 -6.45 0.13 19.36
C ASN A 104 -5.72 0.83 18.19
N LEU A 105 -5.45 2.12 18.36
CA LEU A 105 -4.73 2.95 17.41
C LEU A 105 -3.32 2.39 17.13
N LYS A 106 -2.59 1.90 18.15
CA LYS A 106 -1.25 1.34 17.98
C LYS A 106 -1.26 0.15 17.00
N ASN A 107 -2.24 -0.73 17.11
CA ASN A 107 -2.38 -1.88 16.20
C ASN A 107 -2.67 -1.45 14.75
N ILE A 108 -3.47 -0.40 14.58
CA ILE A 108 -3.77 0.16 13.25
C ILE A 108 -2.51 0.78 12.64
N ILE A 109 -1.76 1.59 13.40
CA ILE A 109 -0.49 2.18 12.96
C ILE A 109 0.49 1.07 12.56
N PHE A 110 0.68 0.05 13.42
CA PHE A 110 1.59 -1.06 13.13
C PHE A 110 1.20 -1.80 11.83
N LYS A 111 -0.09 -2.08 11.64
CA LYS A 111 -0.58 -2.71 10.41
C LYS A 111 -0.37 -1.81 9.19
N THR A 112 -0.64 -0.50 9.31
CA THR A 112 -0.42 0.45 8.22
C THR A 112 1.05 0.48 7.80
N LEU A 113 1.96 0.61 8.77
CA LEU A 113 3.41 0.57 8.52
C LEU A 113 3.84 -0.76 7.89
N GLY A 114 3.28 -1.90 8.36
CA GLY A 114 3.53 -3.21 7.77
C GLY A 114 3.10 -3.28 6.31
N PHE A 115 1.89 -2.85 5.97
CA PHE A 115 1.40 -2.82 4.59
C PHE A 115 2.15 -1.84 3.69
N THR A 116 2.79 -0.81 4.25
CA THR A 116 3.60 0.16 3.52
C THR A 116 5.03 -0.35 3.35
N TYR A 117 5.74 -0.59 4.45
CA TYR A 117 7.18 -0.84 4.41
C TYR A 117 7.60 -2.29 4.17
N LEU A 118 6.72 -3.26 4.40
CA LEU A 118 6.99 -4.65 4.04
C LEU A 118 6.56 -4.99 2.61
N ASN A 119 5.86 -4.07 1.93
CA ASN A 119 5.38 -4.26 0.58
C ASN A 119 6.45 -3.86 -0.45
N PRO A 120 7.10 -4.80 -1.17
CA PRO A 120 8.15 -4.47 -2.13
C PRO A 120 7.65 -3.65 -3.31
N HIS A 121 6.36 -3.75 -3.69
CA HIS A 121 5.79 -2.92 -4.75
C HIS A 121 5.86 -1.43 -4.43
N VAL A 122 5.78 -1.04 -3.15
CA VAL A 122 5.92 0.37 -2.77
C VAL A 122 7.32 0.88 -3.11
N TYR A 123 8.36 0.08 -2.86
CA TYR A 123 9.74 0.44 -3.23
C TYR A 123 9.94 0.41 -4.74
N SER A 124 9.40 -0.61 -5.42
CA SER A 124 9.45 -0.68 -6.88
C SER A 124 8.91 0.59 -7.51
N ASP A 125 7.75 1.04 -7.08
CA ASP A 125 7.07 2.19 -7.66
C ASP A 125 7.71 3.52 -7.27
N THR A 126 8.01 3.71 -5.99
CA THR A 126 8.48 4.99 -5.46
C THR A 126 9.99 5.18 -5.55
N VAL A 127 10.78 4.14 -5.24
CA VAL A 127 12.25 4.26 -5.21
C VAL A 127 12.86 3.93 -6.57
N PHE A 128 12.44 2.81 -7.19
CA PHE A 128 13.12 2.32 -8.39
C PHE A 128 12.57 2.91 -9.67
N ILE A 129 11.27 2.87 -9.91
CA ILE A 129 10.70 3.38 -11.17
C ILE A 129 10.86 4.89 -11.23
N LEU A 130 10.43 5.63 -10.21
CA LEU A 130 10.57 7.09 -10.21
C LEU A 130 12.04 7.51 -10.15
N GLY A 131 12.88 6.81 -9.38
CA GLY A 131 14.32 7.04 -9.31
C GLY A 131 14.99 6.85 -10.67
N LYS A 132 14.69 5.74 -11.37
CA LYS A 132 15.22 5.44 -12.71
C LYS A 132 14.79 6.48 -13.74
N LEU A 133 13.53 6.87 -13.76
CA LEU A 133 12.99 7.86 -14.69
C LEU A 133 13.65 9.23 -14.50
N SER A 134 13.96 9.60 -13.26
CA SER A 134 14.58 10.89 -12.93
C SER A 134 16.11 10.87 -12.92
N LYS A 135 16.76 9.72 -13.23
CA LYS A 135 18.21 9.54 -13.12
C LYS A 135 19.02 10.65 -13.81
N ASN A 136 18.62 11.02 -15.01
CA ASN A 136 19.32 11.99 -15.85
C ASN A 136 18.81 13.43 -15.70
N PHE A 137 17.87 13.70 -14.81
CA PHE A 137 17.35 15.04 -14.58
C PHE A 137 18.36 15.89 -13.83
N LYS A 138 18.36 17.21 -14.11
CA LYS A 138 19.07 18.18 -13.27
C LYS A 138 18.48 18.22 -11.88
N LEU A 139 19.23 18.70 -10.89
CA LEU A 139 18.80 18.72 -9.50
C LEU A 139 17.45 19.43 -9.29
N GLU A 140 17.26 20.57 -9.96
CA GLU A 140 16.02 21.32 -9.91
C GLU A 140 14.84 20.54 -10.51
N ASP A 141 15.05 19.89 -11.64
CA ASP A 141 14.05 19.06 -12.33
C ASP A 141 13.66 17.85 -11.49
N LYS A 142 14.62 17.21 -10.80
CA LYS A 142 14.37 16.12 -9.83
C LYS A 142 13.45 16.59 -8.71
N PHE A 143 13.68 17.80 -8.20
CA PHE A 143 12.86 18.35 -7.12
C PHE A 143 11.42 18.56 -7.56
N TYR A 144 11.18 19.20 -8.73
CA TYR A 144 9.83 19.37 -9.26
C TYR A 144 9.14 18.06 -9.57
N PHE A 145 9.88 17.08 -10.11
CA PHE A 145 9.36 15.75 -10.38
C PHE A 145 8.95 15.03 -9.09
N ALA A 146 9.80 15.09 -8.05
CA ALA A 146 9.49 14.53 -6.73
C ALA A 146 8.27 15.19 -6.08
N LEU A 147 8.15 16.52 -6.16
CA LEU A 147 6.99 17.25 -5.69
C LEU A 147 5.71 16.80 -6.41
N GLY A 148 5.76 16.70 -7.75
CA GLY A 148 4.61 16.25 -8.53
C GLY A 148 4.13 14.87 -8.12
N ALA A 149 5.03 13.89 -8.04
CA ALA A 149 4.72 12.53 -7.62
C ALA A 149 4.19 12.48 -6.17
N SER A 150 4.76 13.28 -5.28
CA SER A 150 4.32 13.40 -3.89
C SER A 150 2.90 13.99 -3.77
N PHE A 151 2.58 15.02 -4.55
CA PHE A 151 1.22 15.56 -4.61
C PHE A 151 0.21 14.53 -5.11
N ALA A 152 0.57 13.72 -6.12
CA ALA A 152 -0.27 12.64 -6.60
C ALA A 152 -0.56 11.61 -5.48
N SER A 153 0.47 11.20 -4.73
CA SER A 153 0.31 10.27 -3.60
C SER A 153 -0.59 10.83 -2.50
N ILE A 154 -0.38 12.07 -2.09
CA ILE A 154 -1.21 12.73 -1.07
C ILE A 154 -2.68 12.74 -1.52
N ILE A 155 -2.95 13.26 -2.72
CA ILE A 155 -4.31 13.34 -3.26
C ILE A 155 -4.93 11.94 -3.34
N PHE A 156 -4.18 10.96 -3.82
CA PHE A 156 -4.66 9.59 -3.97
C PHE A 156 -5.06 8.96 -2.63
N PHE A 157 -4.18 8.95 -1.62
CA PHE A 157 -4.50 8.30 -0.35
C PHE A 157 -5.63 8.97 0.40
N TYR A 158 -5.67 10.30 0.41
CA TYR A 158 -6.79 11.01 1.03
C TYR A 158 -8.09 10.76 0.27
N SER A 159 -8.07 10.83 -1.06
CA SER A 159 -9.23 10.50 -1.89
C SER A 159 -9.69 9.06 -1.65
N LEU A 160 -8.78 8.09 -1.70
CA LEU A 160 -9.09 6.68 -1.47
C LEU A 160 -9.72 6.46 -0.10
N GLY A 161 -9.15 7.05 0.95
CA GLY A 161 -9.64 6.90 2.32
C GLY A 161 -11.02 7.52 2.52
N TYR A 162 -11.17 8.78 2.14
CA TYR A 162 -12.43 9.50 2.37
C TYR A 162 -13.54 9.03 1.43
N MET A 163 -13.27 8.81 0.15
CA MET A 163 -14.27 8.26 -0.78
C MET A 163 -14.73 6.86 -0.34
N SER A 164 -13.80 5.97 0.03
CA SER A 164 -14.17 4.65 0.56
C SER A 164 -15.07 4.78 1.81
N SER A 165 -14.82 5.76 2.68
CA SER A 165 -15.62 5.99 3.88
C SER A 165 -17.06 6.41 3.60
N MET A 166 -17.34 7.05 2.46
CA MET A 166 -18.70 7.41 2.03
C MET A 166 -19.55 6.16 1.80
N PHE A 167 -18.91 5.09 1.33
CA PHE A 167 -19.57 3.80 1.12
C PHE A 167 -19.74 2.96 2.39
N ALA A 168 -19.33 3.47 3.56
CA ALA A 168 -19.46 2.78 4.84
C ALA A 168 -20.91 2.39 5.19
N GLY A 169 -21.91 3.10 4.65
CA GLY A 169 -23.32 2.77 4.80
C GLY A 169 -23.69 1.40 4.23
N PHE A 170 -23.08 1.02 3.12
CA PHE A 170 -23.34 -0.25 2.42
C PHE A 170 -22.86 -1.47 3.23
N ILE A 171 -21.80 -1.33 4.04
CA ILE A 171 -21.26 -2.43 4.84
C ILE A 171 -22.07 -2.73 6.12
N LYS A 172 -23.05 -1.88 6.48
CA LYS A 172 -23.96 -2.16 7.61
C LYS A 172 -24.78 -3.42 7.36
N LYS A 173 -25.06 -3.76 6.11
CA LYS A 173 -25.72 -5.03 5.76
C LYS A 173 -24.72 -6.19 5.93
N LYS A 174 -25.10 -7.19 6.73
CA LYS A 174 -24.28 -8.38 7.01
C LYS A 174 -23.82 -9.09 5.72
N SER A 175 -24.69 -9.14 4.72
CA SER A 175 -24.40 -9.73 3.41
C SER A 175 -23.28 -8.98 2.69
N THR A 176 -23.38 -7.65 2.56
CA THR A 176 -22.37 -6.81 1.88
C THR A 176 -21.01 -6.94 2.55
N TRP A 177 -20.98 -6.91 3.89
CA TRP A 177 -19.72 -7.09 4.63
C TRP A 177 -19.10 -8.48 4.40
N LYS A 178 -19.92 -9.51 4.28
CA LYS A 178 -19.46 -10.87 3.93
C LYS A 178 -18.75 -10.87 2.59
N TYR A 179 -19.35 -10.29 1.55
CA TYR A 179 -18.75 -10.22 0.22
C TYR A 179 -17.44 -9.44 0.21
N ILE A 180 -17.39 -8.26 0.83
CA ILE A 180 -16.17 -7.45 0.93
C ILE A 180 -15.06 -8.23 1.64
N ASN A 181 -15.35 -8.86 2.76
CA ASN A 181 -14.36 -9.59 3.53
C ASN A 181 -13.85 -10.84 2.78
N THR A 182 -14.76 -11.55 2.09
CA THR A 182 -14.37 -12.66 1.22
C THR A 182 -13.49 -12.18 0.08
N PHE A 183 -13.84 -11.06 -0.58
CA PHE A 183 -13.02 -10.46 -1.62
C PHE A 183 -11.61 -10.11 -1.11
N ILE A 184 -11.51 -9.46 0.06
CA ILE A 184 -10.22 -9.11 0.67
C ILE A 184 -9.38 -10.37 0.94
N ILE A 185 -9.96 -11.39 1.56
CA ILE A 185 -9.26 -12.65 1.86
C ILE A 185 -8.79 -13.32 0.57
N THR A 186 -9.67 -13.44 -0.43
CA THR A 186 -9.34 -14.09 -1.72
C THR A 186 -8.24 -13.31 -2.45
N PHE A 187 -8.37 -11.99 -2.56
CA PHE A 187 -7.37 -11.15 -3.23
C PHE A 187 -6.00 -11.24 -2.55
N MET A 188 -5.96 -11.11 -1.21
CA MET A 188 -4.71 -11.24 -0.45
C MET A 188 -4.11 -12.65 -0.56
N SER A 189 -4.93 -13.69 -0.62
CA SER A 189 -4.44 -15.07 -0.81
C SER A 189 -3.83 -15.26 -2.21
N ILE A 190 -4.45 -14.71 -3.24
CA ILE A 190 -3.89 -14.72 -4.61
C ILE A 190 -2.54 -13.99 -4.63
N LEU A 191 -2.44 -12.83 -3.97
CA LEU A 191 -1.18 -12.09 -3.87
C LEU A 191 -0.08 -12.90 -3.15
N VAL A 192 -0.41 -13.58 -2.06
CA VAL A 192 0.54 -14.45 -1.35
C VAL A 192 1.08 -15.53 -2.29
N ILE A 193 0.19 -16.21 -3.03
CA ILE A 193 0.59 -17.25 -4.00
C ILE A 193 1.46 -16.66 -5.10
N TYR A 194 1.04 -15.53 -5.68
CA TYR A 194 1.77 -14.84 -6.76
C TYR A 194 3.17 -14.42 -6.32
N ILE A 195 3.29 -13.73 -5.18
CA ILE A 195 4.57 -13.27 -4.65
C ILE A 195 5.47 -14.44 -4.28
N SER A 196 4.92 -15.51 -3.69
CA SER A 196 5.69 -16.72 -3.36
C SER A 196 6.23 -17.41 -4.62
N TYR A 197 5.41 -17.53 -5.67
CA TYR A 197 5.80 -18.12 -6.94
C TYR A 197 6.86 -17.26 -7.65
N ASP A 198 6.64 -15.96 -7.76
CA ASP A 198 7.59 -15.03 -8.38
C ASP A 198 8.95 -15.05 -7.66
N THR A 199 8.93 -15.02 -6.32
CA THR A 199 10.14 -15.07 -5.50
C THR A 199 10.86 -16.41 -5.69
N TYR A 200 10.13 -17.54 -5.71
CA TYR A 200 10.71 -18.86 -5.95
C TYR A 200 11.37 -18.94 -7.33
N ALA A 201 10.67 -18.51 -8.39
CA ALA A 201 11.17 -18.55 -9.76
C ALA A 201 12.42 -17.67 -9.98
N ARG A 202 12.58 -16.60 -9.18
CA ARG A 202 13.77 -15.73 -9.23
C ARG A 202 14.95 -16.31 -8.46
N VAL A 203 14.71 -17.03 -7.37
CA VAL A 203 15.79 -17.63 -6.54
C VAL A 203 16.27 -18.94 -7.14
N PHE A 204 15.40 -19.69 -7.81
CA PHE A 204 15.68 -20.98 -8.43
C PHE A 204 15.27 -20.97 -9.90
N PRO A 205 16.06 -20.26 -10.77
CA PRO A 205 15.77 -20.09 -12.20
C PRO A 205 15.83 -21.38 -13.00
#